data_ad5d95b41b3274f45d108a193d540322
#
_entry.id   ad5d95b41b3274f45d108a193d540322
#
_cell.length_a   1.000
_cell.length_b   1.000
_cell.length_c   1.000
_cell.angle_alpha   90.00
_cell.angle_beta   90.00
_cell.angle_gamma   90.00
#
_symmetry.space_group_name_H-M   'P 1'
#
loop_
_entity.id
_entity.type
_entity.pdbx_description
1 polymer ?
#
loop_
_entity_poly.entity_id
_entity_poly.type
_entity_poly.pdbx_seq_one_letter_code
_entity_poly.pdbx_strand_id
1 'polypeptide(L)'
;MRTRRLDISCPQCSSAEVSYTCTPNCCFNHVCAGCGTTFEPVTHATGGTVAGIVPPNPLPEAADPTVACARCDSTEVYLTGDNAAVCARCGAVLAVELTEIHPG
;
A
#
# COMPACT_ATOMS: atom_id res chain seq x y z
N MET A 1 5.07 -13.49 12.88
CA MET A 1 4.27 -13.38 11.65
C MET A 1 5.14 -12.79 10.56
N ARG A 2 5.39 -13.53 9.51
CA ARG A 2 6.15 -13.05 8.37
C ARG A 2 5.26 -12.26 7.43
N THR A 3 5.79 -11.18 6.91
CA THR A 3 5.08 -10.35 5.94
C THR A 3 5.88 -10.29 4.64
N ARG A 4 5.21 -9.85 3.59
CA ARG A 4 5.82 -9.60 2.28
C ARG A 4 5.51 -8.18 1.84
N ARG A 5 6.25 -7.74 0.83
CA ARG A 5 6.06 -6.43 0.25
C ARG A 5 4.61 -6.24 -0.18
N LEU A 6 4.09 -5.03 0.00
CA LEU A 6 2.75 -4.69 -0.44
C LEU A 6 2.65 -4.81 -1.95
N ASP A 7 1.61 -5.51 -2.41
CA ASP A 7 1.41 -5.82 -3.82
C ASP A 7 0.18 -5.06 -4.31
N ILE A 8 0.42 -3.96 -5.02
CA ILE A 8 -0.63 -3.09 -5.51
C ILE A 8 -0.74 -3.27 -7.03
N SER A 9 -1.94 -3.62 -7.49
CA SER A 9 -2.22 -3.78 -8.91
C SER A 9 -3.14 -2.66 -9.39
N CYS A 10 -3.02 -2.32 -10.68
CA CYS A 10 -3.86 -1.30 -11.29
C CYS A 10 -5.34 -1.71 -11.21
N PRO A 11 -6.24 -0.82 -10.76
CA PRO A 11 -7.67 -1.16 -10.69
C PRO A 11 -8.35 -1.23 -12.07
N GLN A 12 -7.72 -0.71 -13.13
CA GLN A 12 -8.28 -0.75 -14.48
C GLN A 12 -7.84 -1.99 -15.27
N CYS A 13 -6.54 -2.25 -15.32
CA CYS A 13 -6.01 -3.32 -16.17
C CYS A 13 -5.39 -4.46 -15.39
N SER A 14 -5.39 -4.39 -14.09
CA SER A 14 -4.83 -5.40 -13.17
C SER A 14 -3.33 -5.65 -13.35
N SER A 15 -2.61 -4.72 -14.01
CA SER A 15 -1.17 -4.82 -14.16
C SER A 15 -0.47 -4.64 -12.81
N ALA A 16 0.59 -5.39 -12.60
CA ALA A 16 1.45 -5.22 -11.43
C ALA A 16 2.51 -4.14 -11.64
N GLU A 17 2.58 -3.56 -12.83
CA GLU A 17 3.55 -2.51 -13.16
C GLU A 17 3.10 -1.15 -12.65
N VAL A 18 3.03 -1.03 -11.33
CA VAL A 18 2.58 0.18 -10.66
C VAL A 18 3.79 0.84 -10.01
N SER A 19 3.95 2.14 -10.26
CA SER A 19 5.02 2.95 -9.67
C SER A 19 4.43 3.97 -8.72
N TYR A 20 5.11 4.20 -7.62
CA TYR A 20 4.77 5.26 -6.69
C TYR A 20 5.47 6.54 -7.13
N THR A 21 4.70 7.60 -7.34
CA THR A 21 5.25 8.90 -7.66
C THR A 21 4.95 9.87 -6.54
N CYS A 22 5.99 10.43 -5.95
CA CYS A 22 5.86 11.47 -4.95
C CYS A 22 6.23 12.80 -5.60
N THR A 23 5.23 13.55 -6.02
CA THR A 23 5.44 14.90 -6.47
C THR A 23 5.18 15.86 -5.33
N PRO A 24 5.68 17.10 -5.39
CA PRO A 24 5.56 18.03 -4.27
C PRO A 24 4.14 18.27 -3.77
N ASN A 25 3.15 18.09 -4.63
CA ASN A 25 1.75 18.36 -4.28
C ASN A 25 0.88 17.12 -4.23
N CYS A 26 1.47 15.95 -4.38
CA CYS A 26 0.71 14.71 -4.43
C CYS A 26 1.35 13.67 -3.54
N CYS A 27 0.70 13.36 -2.44
CA CYS A 27 1.14 12.29 -1.57
C CYS A 27 0.43 11.00 -1.97
N PHE A 28 1.19 9.92 -2.03
CA PHE A 28 0.64 8.57 -2.23
C PHE A 28 -0.05 8.33 -3.58
N ASN A 29 0.35 9.05 -4.62
CA ASN A 29 -0.15 8.76 -5.95
C ASN A 29 0.57 7.58 -6.57
N HIS A 30 -0.20 6.71 -7.18
CA HIS A 30 0.30 5.54 -7.89
C HIS A 30 -0.10 5.62 -9.35
N VAL A 31 0.81 5.22 -10.23
CA VAL A 31 0.59 5.26 -11.67
C VAL A 31 0.85 3.89 -12.25
N CYS A 32 -0.08 3.41 -13.06
CA CYS A 32 0.12 2.17 -13.81
C CYS A 32 0.95 2.45 -15.05
N ALA A 33 2.09 1.76 -15.18
CA ALA A 33 2.94 1.89 -16.36
C ALA A 33 2.31 1.30 -17.63
N GLY A 34 1.36 0.38 -17.46
CA GLY A 34 0.71 -0.29 -18.58
C GLY A 34 -0.38 0.56 -19.24
N CYS A 35 -1.25 1.19 -18.48
CA CYS A 35 -2.39 1.94 -19.02
C CYS A 35 -2.41 3.41 -18.62
N GLY A 36 -1.50 3.86 -17.78
CA GLY A 36 -1.43 5.26 -17.37
C GLY A 36 -2.44 5.68 -16.31
N THR A 37 -3.23 4.76 -15.78
CA THR A 37 -4.21 5.10 -14.75
C THR A 37 -3.51 5.57 -13.49
N THR A 38 -3.98 6.69 -12.95
CA THR A 38 -3.51 7.22 -11.66
C THR A 38 -4.54 6.89 -10.59
N PHE A 39 -4.09 6.41 -9.46
CA PHE A 39 -4.98 6.05 -8.36
C PHE A 39 -4.30 6.27 -7.02
N GLU A 40 -5.11 6.36 -5.98
CA GLU A 40 -4.66 6.54 -4.62
C GLU A 40 -5.13 5.36 -3.78
N PRO A 41 -4.20 4.58 -3.20
CA PRO A 41 -4.59 3.55 -2.26
C PRO A 41 -4.89 4.18 -0.90
N VAL A 42 -6.01 3.75 -0.32
CA VAL A 42 -6.48 4.22 0.98
C VAL A 42 -6.63 3.02 1.89
N THR A 43 -6.17 3.12 3.12
CA THR A 43 -6.35 2.07 4.10
C THR A 43 -7.48 2.41 5.06
N HIS A 44 -8.14 1.37 5.55
CA HIS A 44 -9.19 1.49 6.56
C HIS A 44 -8.85 0.56 7.72
N ALA A 45 -8.90 1.07 8.93
CA ALA A 45 -8.70 0.23 10.11
C ALA A 45 -9.90 -0.71 10.29
N THR A 46 -9.62 -2.01 10.42
CA THR A 46 -10.69 -3.02 10.57
C THR A 46 -11.09 -3.23 12.03
N GLY A 47 -10.35 -2.63 12.96
CA GLY A 47 -10.53 -2.86 14.39
C GLY A 47 -9.67 -3.98 14.96
N GLY A 48 -9.04 -4.78 14.10
CA GLY A 48 -8.14 -5.84 14.52
C GLY A 48 -6.71 -5.34 14.74
N THR A 49 -5.97 -6.05 15.57
CA THR A 49 -4.53 -5.81 15.77
C THR A 49 -3.80 -7.14 15.82
N VAL A 50 -2.53 -7.11 15.44
CA VAL A 50 -1.66 -8.28 15.49
C VAL A 50 -0.33 -7.88 16.13
N ALA A 51 0.39 -8.87 16.65
CA ALA A 51 1.70 -8.67 17.26
C ALA A 51 2.73 -9.57 16.58
N GLY A 52 4.00 -9.28 16.78
CA GLY A 52 5.08 -10.10 16.25
C GLY A 52 5.22 -10.00 14.74
N ILE A 53 4.93 -8.84 14.17
CA ILE A 53 5.07 -8.61 12.72
C ILE A 53 6.56 -8.58 12.37
N VAL A 54 6.95 -9.42 11.40
CA VAL A 54 8.31 -9.44 10.88
C VAL A 54 8.29 -8.75 9.52
N PRO A 55 8.98 -7.60 9.36
CA PRO A 55 9.01 -6.90 8.08
C PRO A 55 9.62 -7.77 6.97
N PRO A 56 9.29 -7.49 5.69
CA PRO A 56 9.88 -8.25 4.60
C PRO A 56 11.39 -8.05 4.53
N ASN A 57 12.08 -9.07 4.06
CA ASN A 57 13.53 -9.02 3.90
C ASN A 57 13.88 -9.45 2.45
N PRO A 58 14.48 -8.57 1.62
CA PRO A 58 14.89 -7.20 1.98
C PRO A 58 13.70 -6.24 2.11
N LEU A 59 13.93 -5.13 2.80
CA LEU A 59 12.90 -4.09 2.91
C LEU A 59 12.61 -3.47 1.55
N PRO A 60 11.35 -3.09 1.28
CA PRO A 60 11.02 -2.39 0.03
C PRO A 60 11.78 -1.08 -0.11
N GLU A 61 12.11 -0.73 -1.35
CA GLU A 61 12.73 0.56 -1.64
C GLU A 61 11.71 1.68 -1.55
N ALA A 62 12.19 2.91 -1.35
CA ALA A 62 11.31 4.07 -1.22
C ALA A 62 10.46 4.33 -2.46
N ALA A 63 10.90 3.83 -3.63
CA ALA A 63 10.16 3.99 -4.89
C ALA A 63 9.10 2.91 -5.11
N ASP A 64 9.03 1.91 -4.24
CA ASP A 64 8.03 0.85 -4.37
C ASP A 64 6.63 1.38 -3.99
N PRO A 65 5.58 0.78 -4.55
CA PRO A 65 4.22 1.13 -4.14
C PRO A 65 4.03 1.03 -2.63
N THR A 66 3.42 2.05 -2.06
CA THR A 66 3.23 2.11 -0.61
C THR A 66 1.91 2.77 -0.25
N VAL A 67 1.41 2.48 0.94
CA VAL A 67 0.21 3.11 1.49
C VAL A 67 0.49 3.54 2.92
N ALA A 68 -0.26 4.53 3.40
CA ALA A 68 -0.16 4.96 4.79
C ALA A 68 -1.17 4.20 5.65
N CYS A 69 -0.76 3.86 6.87
CA CYS A 69 -1.65 3.25 7.84
C CYS A 69 -2.73 4.26 8.26
N ALA A 70 -3.99 3.85 8.21
CA ALA A 70 -5.12 4.70 8.59
C ALA A 70 -5.10 5.07 10.07
N ARG A 71 -4.34 4.34 10.89
CA ARG A 71 -4.30 4.55 12.34
C ARG A 71 -3.13 5.40 12.81
N CYS A 72 -1.94 5.21 12.22
CA CYS A 72 -0.73 5.91 12.70
C CYS A 72 0.04 6.63 11.59
N ASP A 73 -0.47 6.65 10.37
CA ASP A 73 0.14 7.29 9.20
C ASP A 73 1.52 6.73 8.80
N SER A 74 1.94 5.61 9.36
CA SER A 74 3.19 4.99 8.96
C SER A 74 3.06 4.36 7.57
N THR A 75 4.11 4.41 6.77
CA THR A 75 4.16 3.71 5.49
C THR A 75 4.69 2.27 5.63
N GLU A 76 4.90 1.79 6.84
CA GLU A 76 5.34 0.42 7.09
C GLU A 76 4.17 -0.56 7.04
N VAL A 77 3.43 -0.55 5.93
CA VAL A 77 2.29 -1.42 5.69
C VAL A 77 2.72 -2.54 4.76
N TYR A 78 2.53 -3.78 5.20
CA TYR A 78 2.94 -4.97 4.46
C TYR A 78 1.80 -5.98 4.41
N LEU A 79 1.93 -6.99 3.55
CA LEU A 79 0.93 -8.05 3.42
C LEU A 79 1.35 -9.29 4.21
N THR A 80 0.37 -9.92 4.86
CA THR A 80 0.57 -11.21 5.50
C THR A 80 0.46 -12.33 4.46
N GLY A 81 0.73 -13.57 4.88
CA GLY A 81 0.54 -14.73 4.02
C GLY A 81 -0.89 -14.90 3.51
N ASP A 82 -1.87 -14.35 4.24
CA ASP A 82 -3.29 -14.40 3.87
C ASP A 82 -3.73 -13.18 3.05
N ASN A 83 -2.78 -12.38 2.57
CA ASN A 83 -3.04 -11.14 1.81
C ASN A 83 -3.75 -10.05 2.63
N ALA A 84 -3.67 -10.11 3.93
CA ALA A 84 -4.17 -9.04 4.80
C ALA A 84 -3.10 -7.96 4.94
N ALA A 85 -3.49 -6.70 4.89
CA ALA A 85 -2.57 -5.59 5.12
C ALA A 85 -2.42 -5.36 6.62
N VAL A 86 -1.19 -5.20 7.08
CA VAL A 86 -0.90 -4.92 8.49
C VAL A 86 0.16 -3.83 8.59
N CYS A 87 0.05 -3.00 9.62
CA CYS A 87 1.05 -1.98 9.89
C CYS A 87 2.09 -2.56 10.86
N ALA A 88 3.34 -2.58 10.44
CA ALA A 88 4.43 -3.09 11.27
C ALA A 88 4.74 -2.17 12.45
N ARG A 89 4.29 -0.93 12.40
CA ARG A 89 4.56 0.04 13.47
C ARG A 89 3.54 -0.03 14.59
N CYS A 90 2.24 -0.05 14.28
CA CYS A 90 1.20 -0.05 15.31
C CYS A 90 0.44 -1.37 15.44
N GLY A 91 0.67 -2.31 14.52
CA GLY A 91 0.01 -3.61 14.55
C GLY A 91 -1.42 -3.63 14.03
N ALA A 92 -1.92 -2.52 13.50
CA ALA A 92 -3.30 -2.49 13.00
C ALA A 92 -3.48 -3.38 11.78
N VAL A 93 -4.58 -4.10 11.74
CA VAL A 93 -5.02 -4.84 10.55
C VAL A 93 -5.84 -3.89 9.70
N LEU A 94 -5.50 -3.79 8.43
CA LEU A 94 -6.03 -2.78 7.53
C LEU A 94 -6.68 -3.42 6.31
N ALA A 95 -7.70 -2.75 5.77
CA ALA A 95 -8.23 -3.02 4.44
C ALA A 95 -7.69 -1.97 3.48
N VAL A 96 -7.30 -2.37 2.27
CA VAL A 96 -6.78 -1.45 1.25
C VAL A 96 -7.83 -1.26 0.18
N GLU A 97 -8.14 -0.01 -0.11
CA GLU A 97 -9.05 0.38 -1.18
C GLU A 97 -8.30 1.25 -2.18
N LEU A 98 -8.46 0.96 -3.47
CA LEU A 98 -7.82 1.72 -4.54
C LEU A 98 -8.85 2.67 -5.17
N THR A 99 -8.61 3.97 -5.06
CA THR A 99 -9.49 5.00 -5.59
C THR A 99 -8.83 5.62 -6.81
N GLU A 100 -9.49 5.55 -7.96
CA GLU A 100 -8.99 6.18 -9.18
C GLU A 100 -9.05 7.70 -9.07
N ILE A 101 -7.97 8.35 -9.52
CA ILE A 101 -7.90 9.79 -9.60
C ILE A 101 -8.10 10.18 -11.05
N HIS A 102 -9.20 10.88 -11.31
CA HIS A 102 -9.49 11.36 -12.67
C HIS A 102 -8.94 12.77 -12.84
N PRO A 103 -8.01 12.98 -13.77
CA PRO A 103 -7.55 14.33 -14.06
C PRO A 103 -8.71 15.11 -14.67
N GLY A 104 -9.06 16.12 -13.98
CA GLY A 104 -10.14 16.90 -14.41
C GLY A 104 -10.71 17.89 -14.71
#